data_92c305d6a552195ab58947dccf25faf7
#
_entry.id   92c305d6a552195ab58947dccf25faf7
#
_cell.length_a   1.000
_cell.length_b   1.000
_cell.length_c   1.000
_cell.angle_alpha   90.00
_cell.angle_beta   90.00
_cell.angle_gamma   90.00
#
_symmetry.space_group_name_H-M   'P 1'
#
loop_
_entity.id
_entity.type
_entity.pdbx_description
1 polymer ?
#
loop_
_entity_poly.entity_id
_entity_poly.type
_entity_poly.pdbx_seq_one_letter_code
_entity_poly.pdbx_strand_id
1 'polypeptide(L)'
;TFDENSQNVIAGLNAPDIKLITDKIDKGLNFLPEAWRWQRVEDNWKNQVTLGIKTRAGERMPFSQILIRNLDDGNNEEAIAGTKPRRLIIDEIGKGSFLRGLQAAIPGFTTPFGWGCSPILTGTGGDMKKFMDAKSLMFDVENFNFLTYNNSKDEKRIHGLFIGHEFRMEAKEDSTLGAFLNKPKKSPLHKIPMMVSNKEKADKITNDNLERLKKAGDRLAYLKEKMYYPQEVDDIFLNEDTNIFDIEAAKRQKTRLLQEERTGTPVILYDDGEGVKHDFTDKMPISNFPLKHTDLKDAPVVIYEFPVDNPPYGLYVAGVDPYRQGKSAYSSSLGSVYIYKRMHAISGEKYQDMFVASYCARPDKKETWENQARYLIKYFNARTLCENDEISFIDHMISKGDSQYLERQPTWLKEIVPNTTVRRDFGIHRSSEKIRDFLHGCLKKYSEDIIASDTNEDGEMVSSTKGMAKILDPMLLEEMIQYNESGNFDRIIAAELAIGLAMKLDPIMGKVGAEDDIRLTAMHKNKKNKLFTKSRGVFGSSKHKIFS
;
A
#
# COMPACT_ATOMS: atom_id res chain seq x y z
N THR A 1 18.89 -29.30 -16.39
CA THR A 1 18.79 -29.84 -17.78
C THR A 1 19.63 -31.09 -18.00
N PHE A 2 20.56 -31.37 -17.09
CA PHE A 2 21.43 -32.55 -17.22
C PHE A 2 21.00 -33.76 -16.40
N ASP A 3 19.94 -33.60 -15.61
CA ASP A 3 19.38 -34.71 -14.83
C ASP A 3 18.41 -35.51 -15.69
N GLU A 4 18.58 -36.82 -15.71
CA GLU A 4 17.68 -37.75 -16.43
C GLU A 4 16.26 -37.64 -15.84
N ASN A 5 15.26 -37.73 -16.70
CA ASN A 5 13.85 -37.67 -16.37
C ASN A 5 13.44 -36.37 -15.62
N SER A 6 14.19 -35.29 -15.79
CA SER A 6 13.86 -34.02 -15.17
C SER A 6 12.87 -33.20 -16.03
N GLN A 7 11.93 -32.57 -15.34
CA GLN A 7 11.07 -31.57 -15.93
C GLN A 7 11.47 -30.20 -15.36
N ASN A 8 11.76 -29.25 -16.22
CA ASN A 8 12.10 -27.87 -15.84
C ASN A 8 11.05 -26.95 -16.46
N VAL A 9 10.48 -26.08 -15.66
CA VAL A 9 9.44 -25.14 -16.10
C VAL A 9 10.00 -23.73 -16.11
N ILE A 10 9.82 -23.06 -17.24
CA ILE A 10 10.10 -21.64 -17.42
C ILE A 10 8.76 -20.96 -17.67
N ALA A 11 8.39 -20.06 -16.79
CA ALA A 11 7.17 -19.29 -16.90
C ALA A 11 7.47 -17.80 -16.93
N GLY A 12 6.60 -17.05 -17.55
CA GLY A 12 6.62 -15.59 -17.55
C GLY A 12 5.20 -15.07 -17.70
N LEU A 13 5.04 -13.77 -17.49
CA LEU A 13 3.74 -13.10 -17.45
C LEU A 13 3.33 -12.56 -18.82
N ASN A 14 4.22 -12.57 -19.81
CA ASN A 14 3.90 -12.25 -21.19
C ASN A 14 4.82 -12.98 -22.18
N ALA A 15 4.36 -13.16 -23.40
CA ALA A 15 5.08 -13.88 -24.44
C ALA A 15 6.43 -13.24 -24.84
N PRO A 16 6.60 -11.91 -24.94
CA PRO A 16 7.89 -11.31 -25.25
C PRO A 16 8.98 -11.61 -24.23
N ASP A 17 8.69 -11.54 -22.92
CA ASP A 17 9.66 -11.81 -21.86
C ASP A 17 10.09 -13.29 -21.86
N ILE A 18 9.12 -14.20 -22.02
CA ILE A 18 9.39 -15.64 -22.16
C ILE A 18 10.34 -15.88 -23.33
N LYS A 19 10.12 -15.21 -24.46
CA LYS A 19 10.97 -15.35 -25.64
C LYS A 19 12.40 -14.92 -25.36
N LEU A 20 12.62 -13.82 -24.64
CA LEU A 20 13.96 -13.35 -24.28
C LEU A 20 14.73 -14.39 -23.46
N ILE A 21 14.06 -15.06 -22.51
CA ILE A 21 14.69 -16.08 -21.68
C ILE A 21 14.97 -17.33 -22.51
N THR A 22 13.99 -17.80 -23.27
CA THR A 22 14.13 -19.02 -24.09
C THR A 22 15.20 -18.85 -25.15
N ASP A 23 15.32 -17.67 -25.79
CA ASP A 23 16.40 -17.37 -26.74
C ASP A 23 17.78 -17.41 -26.06
N LYS A 24 17.92 -16.95 -24.81
CA LYS A 24 19.18 -17.05 -24.06
C LYS A 24 19.52 -18.49 -23.71
N ILE A 25 18.53 -19.29 -23.31
CA ILE A 25 18.72 -20.71 -22.99
C ILE A 25 19.07 -21.50 -24.26
N ASP A 26 18.38 -21.25 -25.37
CA ASP A 26 18.65 -21.87 -26.65
C ASP A 26 20.10 -21.59 -27.10
N LYS A 27 20.51 -20.33 -27.07
CA LYS A 27 21.90 -19.96 -27.35
C LYS A 27 22.88 -20.67 -26.43
N GLY A 28 22.59 -20.66 -25.10
CA GLY A 28 23.45 -21.34 -24.12
C GLY A 28 23.60 -22.83 -24.38
N LEU A 29 22.53 -23.53 -24.73
CA LEU A 29 22.57 -24.94 -25.10
C LEU A 29 23.39 -25.18 -26.39
N ASN A 30 23.30 -24.26 -27.36
CA ASN A 30 24.06 -24.35 -28.61
C ASN A 30 25.56 -24.06 -28.40
N PHE A 31 25.94 -23.30 -27.38
CA PHE A 31 27.33 -23.01 -27.02
C PHE A 31 28.02 -24.13 -26.22
N LEU A 32 27.26 -25.13 -25.75
CA LEU A 32 27.88 -26.27 -25.06
C LEU A 32 28.82 -27.03 -25.99
N PRO A 33 29.96 -27.56 -25.48
CA PRO A 33 30.79 -28.49 -26.22
C PRO A 33 29.98 -29.67 -26.78
N GLU A 34 30.33 -30.17 -27.96
CA GLU A 34 29.56 -31.22 -28.65
C GLU A 34 29.30 -32.45 -27.78
N ALA A 35 30.29 -32.84 -26.98
CA ALA A 35 30.18 -33.96 -26.03
C ALA A 35 29.14 -33.74 -24.92
N TRP A 36 28.72 -32.51 -24.71
CA TRP A 36 27.76 -32.12 -23.66
C TRP A 36 26.42 -31.69 -24.23
N ARG A 37 26.25 -31.72 -25.57
CA ARG A 37 25.01 -31.35 -26.24
C ARG A 37 24.10 -32.56 -26.36
N TRP A 38 23.00 -32.51 -25.63
CA TRP A 38 21.92 -33.47 -25.83
C TRP A 38 21.17 -33.18 -27.13
N GLN A 39 20.77 -34.25 -27.81
CA GLN A 39 19.92 -34.09 -28.98
C GLN A 39 18.56 -33.55 -28.60
N ARG A 40 18.00 -32.66 -29.42
CA ARG A 40 16.63 -32.19 -29.28
C ARG A 40 15.72 -33.16 -30.02
N VAL A 41 14.96 -33.94 -29.26
CA VAL A 41 13.96 -34.86 -29.82
C VAL A 41 12.67 -34.15 -30.14
N GLU A 42 12.39 -33.05 -29.42
CA GLU A 42 11.36 -32.08 -29.69
C GLU A 42 11.95 -30.67 -29.48
N ASP A 43 11.72 -29.76 -30.42
CA ASP A 43 12.31 -28.43 -30.44
C ASP A 43 11.24 -27.37 -30.72
N ASN A 44 10.35 -27.18 -29.76
CA ASN A 44 9.28 -26.20 -29.83
C ASN A 44 9.39 -25.19 -28.67
N TRP A 45 10.18 -24.14 -28.88
CA TRP A 45 10.42 -23.08 -27.89
C TRP A 45 9.19 -22.24 -27.54
N LYS A 46 8.03 -22.51 -28.15
CA LYS A 46 6.78 -21.90 -27.71
C LYS A 46 6.12 -22.66 -26.56
N ASN A 47 6.30 -23.97 -26.51
CA ASN A 47 5.59 -24.84 -25.57
C ASN A 47 6.49 -25.78 -24.79
N GLN A 48 7.40 -26.49 -25.51
CA GLN A 48 8.21 -27.53 -24.92
C GLN A 48 9.46 -27.83 -25.77
N VAL A 49 10.57 -27.98 -25.09
CA VAL A 49 11.80 -28.55 -25.68
C VAL A 49 12.12 -29.83 -24.93
N THR A 50 12.31 -30.92 -25.66
CA THR A 50 12.67 -32.21 -25.08
C THR A 50 14.08 -32.59 -25.54
N LEU A 51 14.95 -32.83 -24.57
CA LEU A 51 16.31 -33.31 -24.76
C LEU A 51 16.34 -34.83 -24.60
N GLY A 52 17.10 -35.51 -25.42
CA GLY A 52 17.14 -36.97 -25.40
C GLY A 52 18.04 -37.57 -26.47
N ILE A 53 17.74 -38.80 -26.87
CA ILE A 53 18.43 -39.53 -27.93
C ILE A 53 17.41 -39.91 -29.01
N LYS A 54 17.78 -39.74 -30.27
CA LYS A 54 17.08 -40.34 -31.41
C LYS A 54 17.84 -41.57 -31.82
N THR A 55 17.17 -42.72 -31.77
CA THR A 55 17.77 -43.99 -32.25
C THR A 55 17.87 -43.98 -33.78
N ARG A 56 18.71 -44.87 -34.35
CA ARG A 56 18.82 -45.05 -35.82
C ARG A 56 17.49 -45.49 -36.43
N ALA A 57 16.64 -46.15 -35.67
CA ALA A 57 15.27 -46.56 -36.08
C ALA A 57 14.26 -45.40 -36.01
N GLY A 58 14.67 -44.18 -35.60
CA GLY A 58 13.79 -43.02 -35.49
C GLY A 58 13.01 -42.95 -34.17
N GLU A 59 13.22 -43.90 -33.26
CA GLU A 59 12.60 -43.84 -31.93
C GLU A 59 13.18 -42.69 -31.10
N ARG A 60 12.33 -42.05 -30.34
CA ARG A 60 12.70 -40.94 -29.47
C ARG A 60 12.79 -41.42 -28.03
N MET A 61 13.94 -41.29 -27.41
CA MET A 61 14.14 -41.55 -25.98
C MET A 61 14.31 -40.22 -25.24
N PRO A 62 13.23 -39.70 -24.64
CA PRO A 62 13.27 -38.43 -23.90
C PRO A 62 13.99 -38.61 -22.57
N PHE A 63 14.88 -37.67 -22.19
CA PHE A 63 15.55 -37.68 -20.90
C PHE A 63 15.15 -36.48 -20.02
N SER A 64 15.02 -35.29 -20.61
CA SER A 64 14.74 -34.08 -19.88
C SER A 64 13.84 -33.16 -20.70
N GLN A 65 12.96 -32.47 -20.01
CA GLN A 65 12.00 -31.54 -20.63
C GLN A 65 12.18 -30.13 -20.10
N ILE A 66 12.07 -29.15 -20.99
CA ILE A 66 11.91 -27.75 -20.67
C ILE A 66 10.49 -27.36 -21.11
N LEU A 67 9.62 -27.13 -20.15
CA LEU A 67 8.26 -26.67 -20.41
C LEU A 67 8.22 -25.14 -20.35
N ILE A 68 7.60 -24.53 -21.34
CA ILE A 68 7.47 -23.09 -21.45
C ILE A 68 6.02 -22.74 -21.22
N ARG A 69 5.74 -21.84 -20.27
CA ARG A 69 4.38 -21.51 -19.85
C ARG A 69 4.20 -20.00 -19.79
N ASN A 70 3.05 -19.54 -20.27
CA ASN A 70 2.62 -18.16 -20.13
C ASN A 70 1.53 -18.09 -19.04
N LEU A 71 1.78 -17.27 -18.02
CA LEU A 71 0.86 -17.02 -16.90
C LEU A 71 0.05 -15.74 -17.17
N ASP A 72 -0.43 -15.54 -18.39
CA ASP A 72 -1.14 -14.34 -18.80
C ASP A 72 -2.41 -14.10 -17.97
N ASP A 73 -2.60 -12.86 -17.52
CA ASP A 73 -3.71 -12.47 -16.65
C ASP A 73 -5.07 -12.81 -17.26
N GLY A 74 -5.83 -13.62 -16.54
CA GLY A 74 -7.24 -13.93 -16.83
C GLY A 74 -7.52 -15.14 -17.73
N ASN A 75 -6.53 -15.69 -18.45
CA ASN A 75 -6.75 -16.82 -19.35
C ASN A 75 -5.95 -18.09 -19.05
N ASN A 76 -4.85 -17.98 -18.29
CA ASN A 76 -3.91 -19.09 -18.08
C ASN A 76 -3.24 -19.06 -16.68
N GLU A 77 -3.93 -18.56 -15.69
CA GLU A 77 -3.37 -18.44 -14.32
C GLU A 77 -2.83 -19.78 -13.78
N GLU A 78 -3.42 -20.90 -14.21
CA GLU A 78 -3.03 -22.24 -13.79
C GLU A 78 -2.15 -22.99 -14.80
N ALA A 79 -1.50 -22.29 -15.75
CA ALA A 79 -0.72 -22.92 -16.82
C ALA A 79 0.43 -23.84 -16.33
N ILE A 80 0.86 -23.68 -15.08
CA ILE A 80 1.89 -24.52 -14.43
C ILE A 80 1.29 -25.57 -13.49
N ALA A 81 -0.03 -25.59 -13.30
CA ALA A 81 -0.70 -26.61 -12.51
C ALA A 81 -0.50 -28.01 -13.14
N GLY A 82 -0.39 -29.03 -12.30
CA GLY A 82 -0.17 -30.41 -12.74
C GLY A 82 1.22 -30.72 -13.29
N THR A 83 2.13 -29.73 -13.38
CA THR A 83 3.53 -30.00 -13.70
C THR A 83 4.26 -30.55 -12.47
N LYS A 84 5.32 -31.32 -12.71
CA LYS A 84 6.18 -31.85 -11.63
C LYS A 84 7.60 -31.33 -11.81
N PRO A 85 7.82 -30.03 -11.68
CA PRO A 85 9.11 -29.45 -12.00
C PRO A 85 10.16 -29.81 -10.97
N ARG A 86 11.37 -30.11 -11.43
CA ARG A 86 12.56 -30.13 -10.59
C ARG A 86 13.10 -28.71 -10.39
N ARG A 87 12.92 -27.85 -11.40
CA ARG A 87 13.21 -26.40 -11.33
C ARG A 87 12.07 -25.64 -11.96
N LEU A 88 11.61 -24.62 -11.26
CA LEU A 88 10.60 -23.66 -11.72
C LEU A 88 11.25 -22.28 -11.73
N ILE A 89 11.26 -21.63 -12.87
CA ILE A 89 11.72 -20.25 -13.01
C ILE A 89 10.53 -19.41 -13.47
N ILE A 90 10.18 -18.39 -12.69
CA ILE A 90 9.20 -17.38 -13.09
C ILE A 90 9.93 -16.04 -13.14
N ASP A 91 10.00 -15.45 -14.33
CA ASP A 91 10.70 -14.19 -14.52
C ASP A 91 9.74 -13.03 -14.72
N GLU A 92 10.22 -11.83 -14.37
CA GLU A 92 9.50 -10.56 -14.46
C GLU A 92 8.18 -10.59 -13.67
N ILE A 93 8.23 -11.15 -12.44
CA ILE A 93 7.05 -11.27 -11.55
C ILE A 93 6.38 -9.93 -11.22
N GLY A 94 7.03 -8.82 -11.51
CA GLY A 94 6.48 -7.47 -11.39
C GLY A 94 5.52 -7.04 -12.50
N LYS A 95 5.28 -7.89 -13.52
CA LYS A 95 4.47 -7.51 -14.69
C LYS A 95 3.04 -8.08 -14.68
N GLY A 96 2.65 -8.87 -13.68
CA GLY A 96 1.31 -9.46 -13.62
C GLY A 96 1.09 -10.37 -12.40
N SER A 97 -0.10 -10.98 -12.32
CA SER A 97 -0.46 -11.94 -11.28
C SER A 97 0.14 -13.31 -11.56
N PHE A 98 0.79 -13.90 -10.59
CA PHE A 98 1.41 -15.22 -10.69
C PHE A 98 1.15 -16.12 -9.47
N LEU A 99 0.71 -15.55 -8.34
CA LEU A 99 0.58 -16.30 -7.09
C LEU A 99 -0.42 -17.45 -7.20
N ARG A 100 -1.53 -17.29 -7.90
CA ARG A 100 -2.49 -18.37 -8.12
C ARG A 100 -1.86 -19.53 -8.88
N GLY A 101 -1.12 -19.23 -9.95
CA GLY A 101 -0.39 -20.23 -10.71
C GLY A 101 0.66 -20.96 -9.87
N LEU A 102 1.43 -20.21 -9.08
CA LEU A 102 2.39 -20.79 -8.15
C LEU A 102 1.72 -21.71 -7.13
N GLN A 103 0.64 -21.27 -6.49
CA GLN A 103 -0.13 -22.07 -5.52
C GLN A 103 -0.70 -23.35 -6.14
N ALA A 104 -1.20 -23.27 -7.38
CA ALA A 104 -1.69 -24.43 -8.11
C ALA A 104 -0.59 -25.42 -8.50
N ALA A 105 0.66 -24.98 -8.62
CA ALA A 105 1.81 -25.81 -8.94
C ALA A 105 2.42 -26.50 -7.70
N ILE A 106 2.33 -25.91 -6.51
CA ILE A 106 2.94 -26.42 -5.26
C ILE A 106 2.63 -27.91 -5.00
N PRO A 107 1.40 -28.41 -5.13
CA PRO A 107 1.12 -29.84 -4.93
C PRO A 107 1.89 -30.74 -5.88
N GLY A 108 2.22 -30.28 -7.09
CA GLY A 108 2.95 -31.05 -8.11
C GLY A 108 4.41 -31.32 -7.74
N PHE A 109 5.02 -30.52 -6.87
CA PHE A 109 6.40 -30.67 -6.42
C PHE A 109 6.57 -30.84 -4.91
N THR A 110 5.47 -30.95 -4.18
CA THR A 110 5.51 -31.29 -2.75
C THR A 110 5.77 -32.78 -2.57
N THR A 111 6.72 -33.13 -1.72
CA THR A 111 7.09 -34.49 -1.37
C THR A 111 6.96 -34.68 0.15
N PRO A 112 6.97 -35.93 0.66
CA PRO A 112 6.97 -36.18 2.11
C PRO A 112 8.16 -35.54 2.86
N PHE A 113 9.21 -35.16 2.14
CA PHE A 113 10.44 -34.57 2.70
C PHE A 113 10.54 -33.06 2.46
N GLY A 114 9.49 -32.43 1.97
CA GLY A 114 9.46 -31.01 1.57
C GLY A 114 9.33 -30.83 0.05
N TRP A 115 9.74 -29.68 -0.44
CA TRP A 115 9.67 -29.40 -1.88
C TRP A 115 10.75 -30.13 -2.66
N GLY A 116 10.36 -30.91 -3.65
CA GLY A 116 11.25 -31.52 -4.64
C GLY A 116 11.68 -30.57 -5.76
N CYS A 117 11.18 -29.32 -5.74
CA CYS A 117 11.50 -28.26 -6.68
C CYS A 117 12.15 -27.08 -5.96
N SER A 118 13.06 -26.39 -6.64
CA SER A 118 13.59 -25.10 -6.20
C SER A 118 13.01 -23.99 -7.08
N PRO A 119 11.90 -23.35 -6.69
CA PRO A 119 11.37 -22.22 -7.45
C PRO A 119 12.29 -21.01 -7.33
N ILE A 120 12.52 -20.34 -8.47
CA ILE A 120 13.27 -19.09 -8.57
C ILE A 120 12.34 -18.07 -9.19
N LEU A 121 12.04 -17.03 -8.47
CA LEU A 121 11.20 -15.93 -8.93
C LEU A 121 12.07 -14.68 -9.00
N THR A 122 12.06 -14.05 -10.18
CA THR A 122 12.88 -12.85 -10.43
C THR A 122 12.00 -11.73 -11.00
N GLY A 123 12.39 -10.49 -10.75
CA GLY A 123 11.69 -9.34 -11.30
C GLY A 123 12.37 -8.03 -10.93
N THR A 124 12.05 -7.01 -11.68
CA THR A 124 12.47 -5.62 -11.43
C THR A 124 11.30 -4.82 -10.91
N GLY A 125 11.56 -3.69 -10.25
CA GLY A 125 10.53 -2.72 -9.87
C GLY A 125 9.72 -2.27 -11.11
N GLY A 126 8.43 -2.08 -10.96
CA GLY A 126 7.56 -1.75 -12.09
C GLY A 126 6.18 -1.23 -11.68
N ASP A 127 5.22 -1.30 -12.60
CA ASP A 127 3.86 -0.79 -12.42
C ASP A 127 3.15 -1.53 -11.26
N MET A 128 2.86 -0.81 -10.19
CA MET A 128 2.20 -1.35 -8.99
C MET A 128 0.84 -1.99 -9.26
N LYS A 129 0.14 -1.63 -10.34
CA LYS A 129 -1.14 -2.26 -10.71
C LYS A 129 -0.99 -3.76 -10.91
N LYS A 130 0.19 -4.19 -11.31
CA LYS A 130 0.52 -5.58 -11.60
C LYS A 130 1.46 -6.22 -10.57
N PHE A 131 1.96 -5.43 -9.61
CA PHE A 131 3.04 -5.79 -8.71
C PHE A 131 2.59 -6.30 -7.33
N MET A 132 1.29 -6.38 -7.07
CA MET A 132 0.75 -6.72 -5.74
C MET A 132 1.15 -8.13 -5.30
N ASP A 133 1.14 -9.10 -6.22
CA ASP A 133 1.54 -10.47 -5.92
C ASP A 133 3.03 -10.55 -5.55
N ALA A 134 3.90 -9.86 -6.31
CA ALA A 134 5.33 -9.80 -6.03
C ALA A 134 5.61 -9.13 -4.67
N LYS A 135 4.86 -8.08 -4.34
CA LYS A 135 4.97 -7.41 -3.05
C LYS A 135 4.54 -8.32 -1.90
N SER A 136 3.40 -9.01 -2.04
CA SER A 136 2.93 -9.96 -1.04
C SER A 136 3.96 -11.07 -0.80
N LEU A 137 4.51 -11.63 -1.87
CA LEU A 137 5.56 -12.65 -1.77
C LEU A 137 6.82 -12.09 -1.11
N MET A 138 7.25 -10.87 -1.47
CA MET A 138 8.49 -10.27 -0.98
C MET A 138 8.50 -10.04 0.53
N PHE A 139 7.34 -9.72 1.12
CA PHE A 139 7.20 -9.45 2.55
C PHE A 139 6.58 -10.59 3.37
N ASP A 140 6.13 -11.65 2.72
CA ASP A 140 5.51 -12.81 3.35
C ASP A 140 6.22 -14.13 2.98
N VAL A 141 7.52 -14.04 2.76
CA VAL A 141 8.38 -15.14 2.27
C VAL A 141 8.27 -16.41 3.08
N GLU A 142 8.11 -16.32 4.40
CA GLU A 142 8.01 -17.49 5.30
C GLU A 142 6.75 -18.29 5.03
N ASN A 143 5.62 -17.64 4.86
CA ASN A 143 4.34 -18.31 4.59
C ASN A 143 4.32 -18.98 3.20
N PHE A 144 5.13 -18.47 2.27
CA PHE A 144 5.33 -19.09 0.97
C PHE A 144 6.49 -20.10 0.94
N ASN A 145 7.13 -20.35 2.08
CA ASN A 145 8.26 -21.28 2.21
C ASN A 145 9.46 -20.96 1.28
N PHE A 146 9.75 -19.66 1.10
CA PHE A 146 10.93 -19.18 0.39
C PHE A 146 12.06 -18.79 1.36
N LEU A 147 13.26 -18.61 0.82
CA LEU A 147 14.41 -18.16 1.60
C LEU A 147 14.19 -16.73 2.10
N THR A 148 14.48 -16.53 3.36
CA THR A 148 14.35 -15.25 4.06
C THR A 148 15.67 -14.51 4.13
N TYR A 149 15.59 -13.19 4.06
CA TYR A 149 16.72 -12.29 4.24
C TYR A 149 16.33 -11.19 5.23
N ASN A 150 17.25 -10.78 6.06
CA ASN A 150 17.05 -9.67 6.98
C ASN A 150 17.41 -8.35 6.30
N ASN A 151 16.66 -7.31 6.62
CA ASN A 151 17.01 -5.97 6.19
C ASN A 151 18.28 -5.51 6.94
N SER A 152 19.24 -4.95 6.21
CA SER A 152 20.50 -4.44 6.82
C SER A 152 20.28 -3.23 7.74
N LYS A 153 19.16 -2.51 7.61
CA LYS A 153 18.81 -1.34 8.43
C LYS A 153 17.81 -1.65 9.53
N ASP A 154 17.01 -2.71 9.36
CA ASP A 154 16.03 -3.19 10.34
C ASP A 154 16.10 -4.72 10.39
N GLU A 155 16.87 -5.23 11.34
CA GLU A 155 17.10 -6.67 11.52
C GLU A 155 15.81 -7.47 11.83
N LYS A 156 14.75 -6.80 12.27
CA LYS A 156 13.45 -7.42 12.54
C LYS A 156 12.60 -7.61 11.29
N ARG A 157 12.96 -6.92 10.22
CA ARG A 157 12.20 -6.96 8.97
C ARG A 157 12.74 -8.02 8.04
N ILE A 158 11.98 -9.09 7.88
CA ILE A 158 12.29 -10.21 6.99
C ILE A 158 11.65 -9.98 5.62
N HIS A 159 12.37 -10.27 4.55
CA HIS A 159 11.89 -10.14 3.17
C HIS A 159 12.62 -11.13 2.24
N GLY A 160 12.21 -11.21 0.97
CA GLY A 160 12.93 -11.96 -0.07
C GLY A 160 14.29 -11.34 -0.41
N LEU A 161 15.08 -12.01 -1.25
CA LEU A 161 16.37 -11.46 -1.68
C LEU A 161 16.18 -10.14 -2.41
N PHE A 162 16.79 -9.10 -1.88
CA PHE A 162 16.77 -7.75 -2.42
C PHE A 162 18.15 -7.38 -2.99
N ILE A 163 18.16 -6.87 -4.22
CA ILE A 163 19.37 -6.38 -4.89
C ILE A 163 19.21 -4.87 -5.10
N GLY A 164 19.92 -4.08 -4.30
CA GLY A 164 19.82 -2.64 -4.27
C GLY A 164 20.71 -1.91 -5.27
N HIS A 165 20.69 -0.59 -5.19
CA HIS A 165 21.46 0.34 -6.03
C HIS A 165 22.98 0.14 -6.00
N GLU A 166 23.51 -0.51 -4.95
CA GLU A 166 24.93 -0.82 -4.80
C GLU A 166 25.48 -1.70 -5.91
N PHE A 167 24.62 -2.41 -6.64
CA PHE A 167 24.99 -3.24 -7.78
C PHE A 167 24.91 -2.53 -9.14
N ARG A 168 24.64 -1.22 -9.16
CA ARG A 168 24.53 -0.47 -10.43
C ARG A 168 25.85 -0.52 -11.22
N MET A 169 25.71 -0.62 -12.55
CA MET A 169 26.86 -0.85 -13.44
C MET A 169 27.86 0.30 -13.44
N GLU A 170 27.39 1.54 -13.28
CA GLU A 170 28.22 2.75 -13.29
C GLU A 170 29.15 2.84 -12.07
N ALA A 171 28.82 2.11 -10.99
CA ALA A 171 29.62 2.05 -9.78
C ALA A 171 30.57 0.86 -9.72
N LYS A 172 30.62 0.02 -10.76
CA LYS A 172 31.54 -1.12 -10.79
C LYS A 172 32.97 -0.68 -11.09
N GLU A 173 33.90 -1.41 -10.48
CA GLU A 173 35.33 -1.21 -10.62
C GLU A 173 36.04 -2.53 -10.84
N ASP A 174 37.22 -2.51 -11.47
CA ASP A 174 38.02 -3.71 -11.64
C ASP A 174 38.46 -4.24 -10.27
N SER A 175 38.16 -5.50 -10.01
CA SER A 175 38.67 -6.15 -8.81
C SER A 175 40.19 -6.30 -8.86
N THR A 176 40.85 -6.30 -7.70
CA THR A 176 42.28 -6.59 -7.61
C THR A 176 42.62 -7.96 -8.21
N LEU A 177 41.72 -8.94 -8.06
CA LEU A 177 41.85 -10.25 -8.69
C LEU A 177 41.67 -10.15 -10.21
N GLY A 178 40.70 -9.39 -10.70
CA GLY A 178 40.48 -9.14 -12.13
C GLY A 178 41.65 -8.42 -12.75
N ALA A 179 42.20 -7.41 -12.09
CA ALA A 179 43.44 -6.73 -12.52
C ALA A 179 44.64 -7.67 -12.55
N PHE A 180 44.73 -8.57 -11.55
CA PHE A 180 45.79 -9.58 -11.51
C PHE A 180 45.68 -10.62 -12.65
N LEU A 181 44.48 -11.14 -12.88
CA LEU A 181 44.21 -12.15 -13.93
C LEU A 181 44.32 -11.56 -15.34
N ASN A 182 44.04 -10.27 -15.49
CA ASN A 182 44.12 -9.56 -16.78
C ASN A 182 45.49 -8.91 -17.05
N LYS A 183 46.50 -9.16 -16.20
CA LYS A 183 47.89 -8.77 -16.53
C LYS A 183 48.27 -9.32 -17.89
N PRO A 184 48.98 -8.56 -18.72
CA PRO A 184 49.09 -8.81 -20.16
C PRO A 184 49.57 -10.22 -20.48
N LYS A 185 48.64 -11.08 -20.82
CA LYS A 185 48.89 -12.33 -21.54
C LYS A 185 48.82 -12.02 -23.02
N LYS A 186 49.66 -12.68 -23.79
CA LYS A 186 49.87 -12.46 -25.24
C LYS A 186 48.61 -12.62 -26.14
N SER A 187 47.43 -12.82 -25.57
CA SER A 187 46.18 -12.96 -26.31
C SER A 187 45.10 -12.03 -25.81
N PRO A 188 44.50 -11.16 -26.64
CA PRO A 188 43.40 -10.29 -26.30
C PRO A 188 42.08 -11.01 -25.98
N LEU A 189 41.98 -12.31 -26.28
CA LEU A 189 40.78 -13.13 -26.08
C LEU A 189 40.59 -13.63 -24.64
N HIS A 190 41.46 -13.30 -23.69
CA HIS A 190 41.46 -13.87 -22.35
C HIS A 190 41.32 -12.81 -21.22
N LYS A 191 40.76 -11.67 -21.50
CA LYS A 191 40.38 -10.74 -20.42
C LYS A 191 39.17 -11.30 -19.68
N ILE A 192 39.37 -11.66 -18.43
CA ILE A 192 38.27 -12.03 -17.53
C ILE A 192 37.81 -10.73 -16.87
N PRO A 193 36.62 -10.21 -17.22
CA PRO A 193 36.09 -9.03 -16.58
C PRO A 193 35.59 -9.43 -15.16
N MET A 194 36.44 -9.24 -14.17
CA MET A 194 36.03 -9.39 -12.75
C MET A 194 35.83 -8.01 -12.17
N MET A 195 34.63 -7.50 -12.30
CA MET A 195 34.23 -6.23 -11.73
C MET A 195 33.54 -6.44 -10.40
N VAL A 196 33.89 -5.63 -9.42
CA VAL A 196 33.26 -5.59 -8.10
C VAL A 196 32.44 -4.32 -7.95
N SER A 197 31.38 -4.38 -7.16
CA SER A 197 30.57 -3.21 -6.84
C SER A 197 31.29 -2.33 -5.81
N ASN A 198 31.33 -1.03 -6.07
CA ASN A 198 31.78 -0.02 -5.12
C ASN A 198 30.56 0.66 -4.54
N LYS A 199 30.24 0.35 -3.29
CA LYS A 199 29.04 0.86 -2.60
C LYS A 199 29.08 2.37 -2.43
N GLU A 200 30.19 2.95 -1.99
CA GLU A 200 30.32 4.40 -1.76
C GLU A 200 30.09 5.18 -3.05
N LYS A 201 30.64 4.69 -4.15
CA LYS A 201 30.43 5.28 -5.47
C LYS A 201 28.96 5.15 -5.93
N ALA A 202 28.33 4.01 -5.67
CA ALA A 202 26.92 3.80 -5.97
C ALA A 202 26.03 4.73 -5.16
N ASP A 203 26.26 4.85 -3.85
CA ASP A 203 25.54 5.76 -2.95
C ASP A 203 25.64 7.20 -3.47
N LYS A 204 26.85 7.65 -3.81
CA LYS A 204 27.08 8.99 -4.33
C LYS A 204 26.31 9.24 -5.62
N ILE A 205 26.44 8.36 -6.62
CA ILE A 205 25.77 8.51 -7.93
C ILE A 205 24.24 8.55 -7.73
N THR A 206 23.68 7.66 -6.92
CA THR A 206 22.25 7.60 -6.68
C THR A 206 21.74 8.85 -5.98
N ASN A 207 22.41 9.30 -4.93
CA ASN A 207 22.03 10.50 -4.19
C ASN A 207 22.13 11.77 -5.05
N ASP A 208 23.23 11.93 -5.81
CA ASP A 208 23.43 13.06 -6.74
C ASP A 208 22.30 13.10 -7.81
N ASN A 209 21.92 11.95 -8.35
CA ASN A 209 20.82 11.86 -9.31
C ASN A 209 19.47 12.24 -8.66
N LEU A 210 19.16 11.69 -7.49
CA LEU A 210 17.92 11.99 -6.77
C LEU A 210 17.81 13.46 -6.40
N GLU A 211 18.90 14.08 -5.91
CA GLU A 211 18.92 15.51 -5.61
C GLU A 211 18.71 16.37 -6.85
N ARG A 212 19.39 16.02 -7.96
CA ARG A 212 19.23 16.73 -9.23
C ARG A 212 17.80 16.69 -9.73
N LEU A 213 17.16 15.51 -9.70
CA LEU A 213 15.77 15.32 -10.14
C LEU A 213 14.79 16.04 -9.22
N LYS A 214 15.05 16.04 -7.91
CA LYS A 214 14.25 16.78 -6.92
C LYS A 214 14.33 18.30 -7.17
N LYS A 215 15.53 18.84 -7.43
CA LYS A 215 15.71 20.27 -7.77
C LYS A 215 15.07 20.65 -9.09
N ALA A 216 15.03 19.75 -10.06
CA ALA A 216 14.36 19.94 -11.34
C ALA A 216 12.82 19.90 -11.24
N GLY A 217 12.26 19.44 -10.11
CA GLY A 217 10.82 19.28 -9.93
C GLY A 217 10.21 18.12 -10.74
N ASP A 218 11.03 17.28 -11.35
CA ASP A 218 10.58 16.11 -12.12
C ASP A 218 10.31 14.93 -11.19
N ARG A 219 9.09 14.92 -10.65
CA ARG A 219 8.63 13.86 -9.70
C ARG A 219 8.66 12.48 -10.35
N LEU A 220 8.25 12.36 -11.62
CA LEU A 220 8.18 11.07 -12.30
C LEU A 220 9.56 10.46 -12.49
N ALA A 221 10.52 11.25 -13.00
CA ALA A 221 11.90 10.79 -13.14
C ALA A 221 12.55 10.48 -11.80
N TYR A 222 12.22 11.23 -10.73
CA TYR A 222 12.69 10.97 -9.37
C TYR A 222 12.18 9.61 -8.84
N LEU A 223 10.89 9.30 -9.03
CA LEU A 223 10.32 8.02 -8.60
C LEU A 223 10.91 6.86 -9.42
N LYS A 224 11.11 7.03 -10.73
CA LYS A 224 11.75 6.03 -11.58
C LYS A 224 13.18 5.73 -11.15
N GLU A 225 13.98 6.77 -10.85
CA GLU A 225 15.35 6.56 -10.34
C GLU A 225 15.34 5.75 -9.05
N LYS A 226 14.41 6.05 -8.11
CA LYS A 226 14.25 5.26 -6.86
C LYS A 226 13.85 3.82 -7.12
N MET A 227 12.94 3.57 -8.06
CA MET A 227 12.45 2.22 -8.37
C MET A 227 13.49 1.36 -9.08
N TYR A 228 14.25 1.94 -9.99
CA TYR A 228 15.28 1.21 -10.75
C TYR A 228 16.60 1.07 -10.00
N TYR A 229 16.90 2.00 -9.10
CA TYR A 229 18.07 1.96 -8.24
C TYR A 229 17.66 2.10 -6.76
N PRO A 230 16.91 1.12 -6.25
CA PRO A 230 16.31 1.21 -4.92
C PRO A 230 17.38 1.17 -3.83
N GLN A 231 17.23 2.06 -2.84
CA GLN A 231 18.08 2.07 -1.66
C GLN A 231 17.49 1.24 -0.51
N GLU A 232 16.18 1.01 -0.57
CA GLU A 232 15.41 0.19 0.36
C GLU A 232 14.43 -0.70 -0.38
N VAL A 233 14.03 -1.82 0.23
CA VAL A 233 13.07 -2.75 -0.37
C VAL A 233 11.75 -2.05 -0.76
N ASP A 234 11.32 -1.08 0.04
CA ASP A 234 10.10 -0.32 -0.24
C ASP A 234 10.18 0.55 -1.50
N ASP A 235 11.38 0.93 -1.90
CA ASP A 235 11.56 1.78 -3.09
C ASP A 235 11.17 1.06 -4.39
N ILE A 236 11.27 -0.27 -4.45
CA ILE A 236 10.81 -1.05 -5.61
C ILE A 236 9.29 -1.03 -5.79
N PHE A 237 8.56 -0.73 -4.73
CA PHE A 237 7.09 -0.73 -4.71
C PHE A 237 6.49 0.67 -4.75
N LEU A 238 7.25 1.66 -5.19
CA LEU A 238 6.73 3.01 -5.45
C LEU A 238 5.87 3.00 -6.71
N ASN A 239 4.84 3.82 -6.74
CA ASN A 239 3.97 3.96 -7.90
C ASN A 239 4.32 5.21 -8.69
N GLU A 240 4.49 5.06 -10.02
CA GLU A 240 4.89 6.16 -10.90
C GLU A 240 3.77 7.18 -11.11
N ASP A 241 2.54 6.73 -11.34
CA ASP A 241 1.50 7.56 -11.95
C ASP A 241 0.24 7.78 -11.09
N THR A 242 0.04 7.06 -10.00
CA THR A 242 -1.27 7.02 -9.33
C THR A 242 -1.28 7.38 -7.85
N ASN A 243 -0.11 7.61 -7.21
CA ASN A 243 -0.15 8.06 -5.82
C ASN A 243 -0.45 9.55 -5.75
N ILE A 244 -1.66 9.86 -5.31
CA ILE A 244 -2.16 11.22 -5.17
C ILE A 244 -1.63 11.95 -3.93
N PHE A 245 -0.99 11.24 -2.98
CA PHE A 245 -0.50 11.77 -1.71
C PHE A 245 0.98 12.13 -1.75
N ASP A 246 1.40 13.03 -0.85
CA ASP A 246 2.81 13.36 -0.62
C ASP A 246 3.48 12.25 0.20
N ILE A 247 4.10 11.30 -0.51
CA ILE A 247 4.74 10.11 0.08
C ILE A 247 5.81 10.49 1.11
N GLU A 248 6.62 11.52 0.81
CA GLU A 248 7.70 11.93 1.70
C GLU A 248 7.18 12.56 3.00
N ALA A 249 6.10 13.34 2.91
CA ALA A 249 5.45 13.88 4.09
C ALA A 249 4.81 12.77 4.94
N ALA A 250 4.17 11.78 4.29
CA ALA A 250 3.58 10.64 4.97
C ALA A 250 4.64 9.77 5.67
N LYS A 251 5.76 9.47 5.02
CA LYS A 251 6.89 8.73 5.61
C LYS A 251 7.46 9.46 6.83
N ARG A 252 7.72 10.77 6.72
CA ARG A 252 8.22 11.57 7.84
C ARG A 252 7.26 11.55 9.03
N GLN A 253 5.96 11.74 8.78
CA GLN A 253 4.94 11.71 9.84
C GLN A 253 4.87 10.33 10.50
N LYS A 254 4.83 9.25 9.72
CA LYS A 254 4.82 7.88 10.25
C LYS A 254 6.03 7.60 11.12
N THR A 255 7.23 7.95 10.66
CA THR A 255 8.47 7.77 11.44
C THR A 255 8.40 8.54 12.75
N ARG A 256 7.92 9.79 12.73
CA ARG A 256 7.75 10.61 13.94
C ARG A 256 6.81 9.95 14.95
N LEU A 257 5.64 9.46 14.50
CA LEU A 257 4.67 8.81 15.39
C LEU A 257 5.23 7.56 16.07
N LEU A 258 5.98 6.75 15.32
CA LEU A 258 6.60 5.54 15.85
C LEU A 258 7.74 5.86 16.84
N GLN A 259 8.51 6.92 16.60
CA GLN A 259 9.56 7.37 17.51
C GLN A 259 9.02 8.03 18.79
N GLU A 260 7.90 8.76 18.69
CA GLU A 260 7.25 9.43 19.82
C GLU A 260 6.27 8.51 20.57
N GLU A 261 6.11 7.25 20.12
CA GLU A 261 5.12 6.28 20.65
C GLU A 261 3.68 6.82 20.67
N ARG A 262 3.34 7.71 19.75
CA ARG A 262 2.03 8.37 19.65
C ARG A 262 1.09 7.63 18.71
N THR A 263 0.78 6.39 19.02
CA THR A 263 -0.02 5.49 18.17
C THR A 263 -1.47 5.32 18.61
N GLY A 264 -1.92 6.14 19.57
CA GLY A 264 -3.27 6.08 20.12
C GLY A 264 -3.45 5.03 21.22
N THR A 265 -4.63 5.00 21.82
CA THR A 265 -4.98 4.12 22.92
C THR A 265 -5.93 3.02 22.44
N PRO A 266 -5.57 1.73 22.54
CA PRO A 266 -6.45 0.64 22.17
C PRO A 266 -7.53 0.42 23.23
N VAL A 267 -8.80 0.32 22.79
CA VAL A 267 -9.96 0.12 23.66
C VAL A 267 -10.96 -0.86 23.05
N ILE A 268 -11.78 -1.46 23.89
CA ILE A 268 -12.99 -2.20 23.51
C ILE A 268 -14.19 -1.39 24.00
N LEU A 269 -15.15 -1.16 23.11
CA LEU A 269 -16.36 -0.42 23.42
C LEU A 269 -17.50 -1.38 23.76
N TYR A 270 -18.32 -1.00 24.73
CA TYR A 270 -19.52 -1.74 25.12
C TYR A 270 -20.64 -0.79 25.54
N ASP A 271 -21.88 -1.26 25.45
CA ASP A 271 -23.07 -0.53 25.88
C ASP A 271 -23.54 -1.14 27.20
N ASP A 272 -23.59 -0.35 28.27
CA ASP A 272 -24.03 -0.80 29.60
C ASP A 272 -25.51 -0.55 29.86
N GLY A 273 -26.24 -0.05 28.85
CA GLY A 273 -27.64 0.34 28.92
C GLY A 273 -27.88 1.80 29.32
N GLU A 274 -26.88 2.49 29.87
CA GLU A 274 -26.90 3.93 30.13
C GLU A 274 -26.18 4.73 29.03
N GLY A 275 -25.32 4.04 28.25
CA GLY A 275 -24.55 4.60 27.14
C GLY A 275 -23.39 3.73 26.74
N VAL A 276 -22.59 4.23 25.81
CA VAL A 276 -21.38 3.51 25.36
C VAL A 276 -20.21 3.91 26.24
N LYS A 277 -19.53 2.90 26.79
CA LYS A 277 -18.32 3.01 27.61
C LYS A 277 -17.15 2.28 26.96
N HIS A 278 -15.96 2.46 27.48
CA HIS A 278 -14.76 1.80 27.00
C HIS A 278 -13.99 1.12 28.13
N ASP A 279 -13.34 0.02 27.79
CA ASP A 279 -12.30 -0.61 28.60
C ASP A 279 -10.98 -0.59 27.84
N PHE A 280 -9.88 -0.35 28.54
CA PHE A 280 -8.54 -0.46 27.96
C PHE A 280 -8.21 -1.93 27.67
N THR A 281 -7.48 -2.16 26.62
CA THR A 281 -7.11 -3.53 26.21
C THR A 281 -5.66 -3.60 25.74
N ASP A 282 -5.03 -4.77 25.98
CA ASP A 282 -3.69 -5.07 25.50
C ASP A 282 -3.70 -5.63 24.06
N LYS A 283 -4.88 -5.75 23.42
CA LYS A 283 -4.96 -6.14 22.01
C LYS A 283 -4.25 -5.11 21.16
N MET A 284 -3.41 -5.59 20.25
CA MET A 284 -2.69 -4.72 19.32
C MET A 284 -3.54 -4.41 18.09
N PRO A 285 -3.54 -3.16 17.59
CA PRO A 285 -4.10 -2.82 16.30
C PRO A 285 -3.32 -3.51 15.18
N ILE A 286 -3.97 -3.70 14.02
CA ILE A 286 -3.31 -4.24 12.83
C ILE A 286 -2.19 -3.28 12.42
N SER A 287 -0.95 -3.79 12.36
CA SER A 287 0.26 -3.02 12.07
C SER A 287 0.93 -3.38 10.74
N ASN A 288 0.32 -4.30 9.97
CA ASN A 288 0.86 -4.75 8.68
C ASN A 288 -0.01 -4.29 7.51
N PHE A 289 0.66 -3.90 6.42
CA PHE A 289 0.01 -3.64 5.13
C PHE A 289 1.00 -3.96 4.00
N PRO A 290 0.61 -4.75 2.98
CA PRO A 290 -0.65 -5.49 2.89
C PRO A 290 -0.78 -6.57 3.98
N LEU A 291 -2.02 -6.95 4.30
CA LEU A 291 -2.29 -7.97 5.29
C LEU A 291 -1.78 -9.34 4.85
N LYS A 292 -1.13 -10.03 5.77
CA LYS A 292 -0.75 -11.43 5.63
C LYS A 292 -1.91 -12.37 5.99
N HIS A 293 -1.90 -13.59 5.45
CA HIS A 293 -2.92 -14.60 5.79
C HIS A 293 -2.91 -14.99 7.27
N THR A 294 -1.73 -14.99 7.88
CA THR A 294 -1.51 -15.34 9.30
C THR A 294 -1.81 -14.21 10.26
N ASP A 295 -2.00 -12.98 9.76
CA ASP A 295 -2.26 -11.84 10.63
C ASP A 295 -3.60 -11.99 11.33
N LEU A 296 -3.60 -11.70 12.64
CA LEU A 296 -4.81 -11.58 13.41
C LEU A 296 -5.59 -10.35 12.89
N LYS A 297 -6.81 -10.61 12.41
CA LYS A 297 -7.69 -9.58 11.84
C LYS A 297 -8.69 -9.03 12.85
N ASP A 298 -8.71 -9.58 14.06
CA ASP A 298 -9.47 -9.06 15.20
C ASP A 298 -8.63 -8.02 15.92
N ALA A 299 -8.99 -6.76 15.76
CA ALA A 299 -8.27 -5.61 16.30
C ALA A 299 -9.17 -4.75 17.18
N PRO A 300 -8.61 -4.00 18.13
CA PRO A 300 -9.35 -3.06 18.97
C PRO A 300 -9.68 -1.78 18.22
N VAL A 301 -10.59 -0.99 18.79
CA VAL A 301 -10.73 0.42 18.47
C VAL A 301 -9.49 1.17 18.96
N VAL A 302 -8.98 2.12 18.18
CA VAL A 302 -7.86 2.99 18.59
C VAL A 302 -8.37 4.42 18.73
N ILE A 303 -8.17 5.02 19.91
CA ILE A 303 -8.56 6.40 20.21
C ILE A 303 -7.30 7.26 20.31
N TYR A 304 -7.19 8.26 19.48
CA TYR A 304 -6.11 9.25 19.47
C TYR A 304 -6.45 10.46 20.37
N GLU A 305 -7.74 10.81 20.43
CA GLU A 305 -8.30 11.83 21.31
C GLU A 305 -9.69 11.38 21.76
N PHE A 306 -9.93 11.33 23.07
CA PHE A 306 -11.24 10.99 23.62
C PHE A 306 -12.28 12.07 23.31
N PRO A 307 -13.59 11.71 23.18
CA PRO A 307 -14.61 12.70 22.91
C PRO A 307 -14.74 13.72 24.05
N VAL A 308 -15.10 14.93 23.68
CA VAL A 308 -15.50 15.94 24.68
C VAL A 308 -16.78 15.51 25.38
N ASP A 309 -17.01 16.01 26.62
CA ASP A 309 -18.24 15.75 27.35
C ASP A 309 -19.45 16.29 26.56
N ASN A 310 -20.48 15.45 26.40
CA ASN A 310 -21.71 15.79 25.68
C ASN A 310 -21.47 16.46 24.32
N PRO A 311 -20.80 15.76 23.38
CA PRO A 311 -20.41 16.37 22.13
C PRO A 311 -21.63 16.82 21.33
N PRO A 312 -21.63 18.06 20.80
CA PRO A 312 -22.71 18.52 19.95
C PRO A 312 -22.77 17.68 18.68
N TYR A 313 -23.99 17.35 18.23
CA TYR A 313 -24.18 16.56 17.02
C TYR A 313 -23.52 17.22 15.81
N GLY A 314 -22.71 16.48 15.09
CA GLY A 314 -21.95 16.96 13.95
C GLY A 314 -20.57 17.56 14.27
N LEU A 315 -20.16 17.66 15.55
CA LEU A 315 -18.77 17.95 15.91
C LEU A 315 -17.86 16.84 15.39
N TYR A 316 -18.28 15.60 15.57
CA TYR A 316 -17.60 14.45 15.01
C TYR A 316 -18.35 13.93 13.79
N VAL A 317 -17.62 13.54 12.79
CA VAL A 317 -18.15 12.84 11.62
C VAL A 317 -17.41 11.52 11.46
N ALA A 318 -18.11 10.52 10.98
CA ALA A 318 -17.55 9.20 10.71
C ALA A 318 -17.62 8.88 9.23
N GLY A 319 -16.57 8.28 8.70
CA GLY A 319 -16.58 7.57 7.44
C GLY A 319 -16.50 6.07 7.69
N VAL A 320 -17.32 5.30 7.01
CA VAL A 320 -17.42 3.85 7.19
C VAL A 320 -17.33 3.13 5.85
N ASP A 321 -16.37 2.23 5.78
CA ASP A 321 -16.20 1.27 4.69
C ASP A 321 -16.41 -0.14 5.22
N PRO A 322 -17.61 -0.74 5.06
CA PRO A 322 -17.91 -2.07 5.57
C PRO A 322 -17.39 -3.15 4.62
N TYR A 323 -16.78 -4.20 5.15
CA TYR A 323 -16.35 -5.35 4.35
C TYR A 323 -17.49 -6.32 4.03
N ARG A 324 -17.38 -7.01 2.90
CA ARG A 324 -18.31 -8.10 2.53
C ARG A 324 -17.96 -9.39 3.26
N GLN A 325 -18.97 -10.01 3.90
CA GLN A 325 -18.82 -11.34 4.46
C GLN A 325 -18.93 -12.38 3.33
N GLY A 326 -17.95 -13.26 3.22
CA GLY A 326 -18.21 -14.54 2.56
C GLY A 326 -17.60 -14.77 1.20
N LYS A 327 -16.38 -14.37 0.89
CA LYS A 327 -15.73 -14.96 -0.28
C LYS A 327 -14.36 -15.62 -0.08
N SER A 328 -13.73 -15.52 1.04
CA SER A 328 -12.68 -16.46 1.46
C SER A 328 -12.13 -16.09 2.82
N ALA A 329 -11.70 -17.06 3.61
CA ALA A 329 -10.81 -16.87 4.76
C ALA A 329 -9.54 -16.08 4.38
N TYR A 330 -9.27 -15.92 3.10
CA TYR A 330 -8.10 -15.31 2.51
C TYR A 330 -8.29 -13.84 2.08
N SER A 331 -9.46 -13.23 2.29
CA SER A 331 -9.66 -11.82 1.93
C SER A 331 -8.81 -10.88 2.78
N SER A 332 -8.08 -9.99 2.13
CA SER A 332 -7.29 -8.91 2.76
C SER A 332 -8.12 -7.65 3.07
N SER A 333 -9.41 -7.60 2.67
CA SER A 333 -10.28 -6.45 2.94
C SER A 333 -10.68 -6.39 4.41
N LEU A 334 -10.58 -5.21 5.01
CA LEU A 334 -10.99 -4.89 6.37
C LEU A 334 -12.28 -4.09 6.35
N GLY A 335 -13.05 -4.14 7.45
CA GLY A 335 -13.99 -3.09 7.73
C GLY A 335 -13.26 -1.93 8.40
N SER A 336 -13.50 -0.72 7.93
CA SER A 336 -12.81 0.47 8.42
C SER A 336 -13.78 1.57 8.82
N VAL A 337 -13.52 2.19 9.97
CA VAL A 337 -14.24 3.36 10.49
C VAL A 337 -13.22 4.39 10.93
N TYR A 338 -13.39 5.62 10.48
CA TYR A 338 -12.59 6.77 10.94
C TYR A 338 -13.50 7.84 11.50
N ILE A 339 -13.17 8.34 12.70
CA ILE A 339 -13.83 9.47 13.33
C ILE A 339 -12.96 10.71 13.15
N TYR A 340 -13.56 11.76 12.59
CA TYR A 340 -12.93 13.04 12.36
C TYR A 340 -13.58 14.12 13.20
N LYS A 341 -12.77 14.87 13.97
CA LYS A 341 -13.21 16.04 14.76
C LYS A 341 -13.15 17.27 13.87
N ARG A 342 -14.29 17.91 13.67
CA ARG A 342 -14.39 19.15 12.87
C ARG A 342 -13.99 20.36 13.70
N MET A 343 -13.64 21.45 13.01
CA MET A 343 -13.40 22.72 13.67
C MET A 343 -14.65 23.18 14.41
N HIS A 344 -14.47 23.53 15.67
CA HIS A 344 -15.51 24.08 16.51
C HIS A 344 -15.11 25.47 16.99
N ALA A 345 -15.95 26.47 16.75
CA ALA A 345 -15.60 27.87 17.00
C ALA A 345 -15.41 28.22 18.49
N ILE A 346 -15.94 27.39 19.41
CA ILE A 346 -16.06 27.69 20.85
C ILE A 346 -14.99 26.96 21.67
N SER A 347 -14.50 25.81 21.25
CA SER A 347 -13.64 24.98 22.10
C SER A 347 -12.27 25.57 22.38
N GLY A 348 -11.82 26.56 21.61
CA GLY A 348 -10.48 27.17 21.79
C GLY A 348 -9.32 26.17 21.77
N GLU A 349 -9.62 24.91 21.49
CA GLU A 349 -8.70 23.80 21.60
C GLU A 349 -7.67 23.82 20.47
N LYS A 350 -6.45 23.45 20.83
CA LYS A 350 -5.26 23.50 20.00
C LYS A 350 -5.30 22.51 18.84
N TYR A 351 -6.15 21.45 18.92
CA TYR A 351 -6.21 20.35 17.95
C TYR A 351 -7.64 20.18 17.44
N GLN A 352 -7.90 20.79 16.30
CA GLN A 352 -9.15 20.67 15.56
C GLN A 352 -8.83 20.24 14.12
N ASP A 353 -9.81 19.76 13.39
CA ASP A 353 -9.65 19.22 12.04
C ASP A 353 -8.65 18.06 12.00
N MET A 354 -8.92 17.00 12.76
CA MET A 354 -8.06 15.83 12.85
C MET A 354 -8.85 14.54 13.03
N PHE A 355 -8.26 13.43 12.64
CA PHE A 355 -8.78 12.11 12.97
C PHE A 355 -8.52 11.82 14.45
N VAL A 356 -9.57 11.47 15.20
CA VAL A 356 -9.52 11.26 16.66
C VAL A 356 -9.69 9.80 17.07
N ALA A 357 -10.24 8.95 16.19
CA ALA A 357 -10.31 7.51 16.43
C ALA A 357 -10.40 6.74 15.11
N SER A 358 -9.98 5.46 15.16
CA SER A 358 -10.14 4.52 14.07
C SER A 358 -10.52 3.13 14.57
N TYR A 359 -11.22 2.36 13.73
CA TYR A 359 -11.48 0.95 13.94
C TYR A 359 -11.35 0.21 12.62
N CYS A 360 -10.28 -0.56 12.47
CA CYS A 360 -9.97 -1.30 11.26
C CYS A 360 -9.74 -2.76 11.61
N ALA A 361 -10.71 -3.62 11.29
CA ALA A 361 -10.69 -5.03 11.71
C ALA A 361 -11.52 -5.91 10.76
N ARG A 362 -11.29 -7.21 10.85
CA ARG A 362 -12.13 -8.25 10.24
C ARG A 362 -12.22 -9.45 11.18
N PRO A 363 -12.97 -9.35 12.28
CA PRO A 363 -13.18 -10.48 13.18
C PRO A 363 -13.96 -11.60 12.47
N ASP A 364 -13.89 -12.81 13.00
CA ASP A 364 -14.56 -14.00 12.43
C ASP A 364 -16.07 -13.81 12.29
N LYS A 365 -16.68 -13.12 13.25
CA LYS A 365 -18.10 -12.76 13.22
C LYS A 365 -18.27 -11.31 12.78
N LYS A 366 -18.92 -11.08 11.66
CA LYS A 366 -19.20 -9.74 11.13
C LYS A 366 -19.97 -8.88 12.13
N GLU A 367 -20.91 -9.46 12.87
CA GLU A 367 -21.67 -8.77 13.92
C GLU A 367 -20.77 -8.15 15.01
N THR A 368 -19.64 -8.79 15.32
CA THR A 368 -18.66 -8.22 16.27
C THR A 368 -18.10 -6.90 15.74
N TRP A 369 -17.74 -6.86 14.46
CA TRP A 369 -17.27 -5.63 13.82
C TRP A 369 -18.39 -4.57 13.77
N GLU A 370 -19.59 -4.96 13.35
CA GLU A 370 -20.74 -4.06 13.23
C GLU A 370 -21.10 -3.43 14.58
N ASN A 371 -21.05 -4.20 15.67
CA ASN A 371 -21.30 -3.68 17.02
C ASN A 371 -20.20 -2.71 17.47
N GLN A 372 -18.92 -3.03 17.28
CA GLN A 372 -17.83 -2.12 17.66
C GLN A 372 -17.86 -0.82 16.83
N ALA A 373 -18.12 -0.91 15.52
CA ALA A 373 -18.30 0.24 14.65
C ALA A 373 -19.49 1.12 15.10
N ARG A 374 -20.63 0.50 15.40
CA ARG A 374 -21.81 1.16 15.94
C ARG A 374 -21.53 1.86 17.28
N TYR A 375 -20.85 1.17 18.21
CA TYR A 375 -20.48 1.75 19.50
C TYR A 375 -19.53 2.93 19.33
N LEU A 376 -18.56 2.84 18.43
CA LEU A 376 -17.62 3.93 18.15
C LEU A 376 -18.37 5.19 17.66
N ILE A 377 -19.31 5.03 16.74
CA ILE A 377 -20.15 6.12 16.23
C ILE A 377 -20.98 6.76 17.36
N LYS A 378 -21.61 5.94 18.20
CA LYS A 378 -22.40 6.42 19.34
C LYS A 378 -21.53 7.11 20.40
N TYR A 379 -20.35 6.56 20.69
CA TYR A 379 -19.41 7.08 21.67
C TYR A 379 -18.96 8.51 21.35
N PHE A 380 -18.76 8.80 20.07
CA PHE A 380 -18.43 10.15 19.59
C PHE A 380 -19.64 10.99 19.18
N ASN A 381 -20.87 10.49 19.26
CA ASN A 381 -22.07 11.15 18.72
C ASN A 381 -21.86 11.62 17.26
N ALA A 382 -21.26 10.77 16.43
CA ALA A 382 -20.77 11.14 15.11
C ALA A 382 -21.84 11.01 14.02
N ARG A 383 -21.94 12.02 13.12
CA ARG A 383 -22.67 11.89 11.86
C ARG A 383 -21.88 10.99 10.92
N THR A 384 -22.54 10.00 10.32
CA THR A 384 -21.84 8.91 9.66
C THR A 384 -22.17 8.81 8.19
N LEU A 385 -21.17 8.90 7.31
CA LEU A 385 -21.28 8.60 5.90
C LEU A 385 -20.72 7.19 5.61
N CYS A 386 -21.59 6.28 5.19
CA CYS A 386 -21.22 4.91 4.84
C CYS A 386 -21.05 4.74 3.34
N GLU A 387 -20.09 3.91 2.93
CA GLU A 387 -20.17 3.27 1.62
C GLU A 387 -21.36 2.31 1.61
N ASN A 388 -22.24 2.40 0.60
CA ASN A 388 -23.47 1.63 0.56
C ASN A 388 -23.49 0.52 -0.51
N ASP A 389 -22.34 0.13 -1.01
CA ASP A 389 -22.17 -1.07 -1.85
C ASP A 389 -22.40 -2.34 -1.03
N GLU A 390 -22.06 -2.29 0.26
CA GLU A 390 -22.38 -3.30 1.27
C GLU A 390 -23.36 -2.74 2.30
N ILE A 391 -24.60 -3.24 2.30
CA ILE A 391 -25.70 -2.69 3.10
C ILE A 391 -25.79 -3.22 4.54
N SER A 392 -25.11 -4.34 4.84
CA SER A 392 -25.35 -5.04 6.11
C SER A 392 -25.12 -4.15 7.32
N PHE A 393 -24.14 -3.26 7.29
CA PHE A 393 -23.89 -2.34 8.39
C PHE A 393 -24.99 -1.27 8.53
N ILE A 394 -25.50 -0.76 7.42
CA ILE A 394 -26.64 0.17 7.42
C ILE A 394 -27.88 -0.52 8.00
N ASP A 395 -28.18 -1.75 7.56
CA ASP A 395 -29.29 -2.54 8.08
C ASP A 395 -29.10 -2.87 9.57
N HIS A 396 -27.87 -3.15 10.00
CA HIS A 396 -27.55 -3.34 11.42
C HIS A 396 -27.86 -2.10 12.24
N MET A 397 -27.40 -0.91 11.83
CA MET A 397 -27.70 0.36 12.49
C MET A 397 -29.21 0.64 12.58
N ILE A 398 -29.95 0.39 11.49
CA ILE A 398 -31.42 0.54 11.45
C ILE A 398 -32.08 -0.44 12.41
N SER A 399 -31.70 -1.71 12.41
CA SER A 399 -32.26 -2.75 13.27
C SER A 399 -32.04 -2.51 14.75
N LYS A 400 -30.95 -1.83 15.11
CA LYS A 400 -30.62 -1.42 16.49
C LYS A 400 -31.23 -0.06 16.88
N GLY A 401 -31.97 0.59 15.98
CA GLY A 401 -32.63 1.87 16.25
C GLY A 401 -31.69 3.09 16.21
N ASP A 402 -30.50 2.97 15.62
CA ASP A 402 -29.46 4.00 15.58
C ASP A 402 -29.33 4.70 14.21
N SER A 403 -30.39 4.64 13.39
CA SER A 403 -30.42 5.26 12.05
C SER A 403 -30.22 6.79 12.05
N GLN A 404 -30.46 7.45 13.20
CA GLN A 404 -30.22 8.90 13.38
C GLN A 404 -28.75 9.31 13.20
N TYR A 405 -27.81 8.39 13.38
CA TYR A 405 -26.39 8.65 13.14
C TYR A 405 -26.01 8.56 11.66
N LEU A 406 -26.82 7.90 10.84
CA LEU A 406 -26.53 7.70 9.44
C LEU A 406 -26.89 8.92 8.60
N GLU A 407 -25.97 9.33 7.74
CA GLU A 407 -26.22 10.38 6.75
C GLU A 407 -26.99 9.79 5.57
N ARG A 408 -28.07 10.46 5.17
CA ARG A 408 -28.78 10.12 3.94
C ARG A 408 -27.88 10.41 2.74
N GLN A 409 -28.22 9.87 1.57
CA GLN A 409 -27.48 10.17 0.36
C GLN A 409 -27.37 11.69 0.19
N PRO A 410 -26.15 12.26 0.25
CA PRO A 410 -25.98 13.71 0.27
C PRO A 410 -26.48 14.36 -1.02
N THR A 411 -27.18 15.49 -0.87
CA THR A 411 -27.71 16.25 -2.03
C THR A 411 -26.61 16.82 -2.93
N TRP A 412 -25.44 17.14 -2.36
CA TRP A 412 -24.28 17.65 -3.09
C TRP A 412 -23.68 16.64 -4.09
N LEU A 413 -24.03 15.36 -3.98
CA LEU A 413 -23.64 14.38 -5.00
C LEU A 413 -24.18 14.71 -6.38
N LYS A 414 -25.34 15.36 -6.48
CA LYS A 414 -25.94 15.81 -7.75
C LYS A 414 -25.12 16.93 -8.41
N GLU A 415 -24.35 17.68 -7.63
CA GLU A 415 -23.42 18.70 -8.17
C GLU A 415 -22.24 18.03 -8.88
N ILE A 416 -21.82 16.85 -8.39
CA ILE A 416 -20.69 16.08 -8.94
C ILE A 416 -21.15 15.19 -10.10
N VAL A 417 -22.28 14.50 -9.90
CA VAL A 417 -22.90 13.61 -10.89
C VAL A 417 -24.37 13.95 -11.05
N PRO A 418 -24.74 14.86 -11.98
CA PRO A 418 -26.10 15.38 -12.14
C PRO A 418 -27.20 14.30 -12.30
N ASN A 419 -26.86 13.19 -12.93
CA ASN A 419 -27.80 12.08 -13.20
C ASN A 419 -27.74 10.97 -12.14
N THR A 420 -27.19 11.25 -10.97
CA THR A 420 -27.13 10.25 -9.88
C THR A 420 -28.52 9.94 -9.38
N THR A 421 -28.94 8.70 -9.54
CA THR A 421 -30.18 8.18 -8.95
C THR A 421 -29.94 7.82 -7.49
N VAL A 422 -30.92 8.13 -6.63
CA VAL A 422 -30.92 7.63 -5.24
C VAL A 422 -31.20 6.13 -5.30
N ARG A 423 -30.19 5.33 -5.07
CA ARG A 423 -30.33 3.85 -5.04
C ARG A 423 -30.74 3.36 -3.66
N ARG A 424 -30.38 4.08 -2.60
CA ARG A 424 -30.60 3.74 -1.19
C ARG A 424 -30.75 5.01 -0.37
N ASP A 425 -31.48 4.93 0.75
CA ASP A 425 -31.78 6.09 1.58
C ASP A 425 -30.52 6.65 2.29
N PHE A 426 -29.59 5.77 2.70
CA PHE A 426 -28.40 6.13 3.45
C PHE A 426 -27.13 5.82 2.69
N GLY A 427 -26.09 6.63 2.98
CA GLY A 427 -24.73 6.44 2.47
C GLY A 427 -24.55 6.86 1.03
N ILE A 428 -23.39 6.52 0.46
CA ILE A 428 -23.03 6.79 -0.93
C ILE A 428 -22.48 5.57 -1.63
N HIS A 429 -22.71 5.54 -2.94
CA HIS A 429 -22.18 4.51 -3.82
C HIS A 429 -20.94 5.02 -4.54
N ARG A 430 -19.80 4.33 -4.39
CA ARG A 430 -18.51 4.78 -4.92
C ARG A 430 -18.16 4.25 -6.32
N SER A 431 -19.09 3.57 -7.01
CA SER A 431 -18.83 3.03 -8.36
C SER A 431 -18.53 4.10 -9.42
N SER A 432 -18.93 5.36 -9.21
CA SER A 432 -18.61 6.46 -10.11
C SER A 432 -17.20 6.99 -9.87
N GLU A 433 -16.39 7.03 -10.92
CA GLU A 433 -15.05 7.62 -10.92
C GLU A 433 -15.07 9.06 -10.40
N LYS A 434 -16.00 9.89 -10.86
CA LYS A 434 -16.14 11.29 -10.40
C LYS A 434 -16.37 11.43 -8.90
N ILE A 435 -17.10 10.48 -8.30
CA ILE A 435 -17.32 10.49 -6.84
C ILE A 435 -16.03 10.09 -6.14
N ARG A 436 -15.33 9.07 -6.63
CA ARG A 436 -14.02 8.68 -6.09
C ARG A 436 -13.02 9.82 -6.16
N ASP A 437 -12.87 10.45 -7.34
CA ASP A 437 -11.96 11.57 -7.55
C ASP A 437 -12.25 12.75 -6.62
N PHE A 438 -13.54 13.04 -6.40
CA PHE A 438 -13.94 14.08 -5.47
C PHE A 438 -13.50 13.73 -4.03
N LEU A 439 -13.77 12.52 -3.55
CA LEU A 439 -13.43 12.08 -2.19
C LEU A 439 -11.91 12.00 -2.02
N HIS A 440 -11.19 11.45 -2.98
CA HIS A 440 -9.72 11.47 -3.02
C HIS A 440 -9.17 12.90 -2.99
N GLY A 441 -9.78 13.80 -3.77
CA GLY A 441 -9.43 15.22 -3.77
C GLY A 441 -9.63 15.89 -2.40
N CYS A 442 -10.67 15.51 -1.66
CA CYS A 442 -10.92 16.01 -0.30
C CYS A 442 -9.81 15.57 0.68
N LEU A 443 -9.46 14.28 0.70
CA LEU A 443 -8.43 13.76 1.59
C LEU A 443 -7.03 14.27 1.19
N LYS A 444 -6.75 14.34 -0.10
CA LYS A 444 -5.52 14.94 -0.62
C LYS A 444 -5.38 16.39 -0.16
N LYS A 445 -6.40 17.21 -0.39
CA LYS A 445 -6.42 18.61 0.03
C LYS A 445 -6.17 18.74 1.54
N TYR A 446 -6.87 17.95 2.37
CA TYR A 446 -6.67 17.93 3.81
C TYR A 446 -5.20 17.63 4.16
N SER A 447 -4.58 16.66 3.52
CA SER A 447 -3.20 16.24 3.82
C SER A 447 -2.14 17.26 3.35
N GLU A 448 -2.44 18.06 2.32
CA GLU A 448 -1.52 19.03 1.72
C GLU A 448 -1.72 20.46 2.23
N ASP A 449 -2.88 20.80 2.81
CA ASP A 449 -3.18 22.14 3.33
C ASP A 449 -2.14 22.56 4.37
N ILE A 450 -1.60 23.78 4.22
CA ILE A 450 -0.60 24.33 5.13
C ILE A 450 -1.31 24.77 6.42
N ILE A 451 -0.96 24.13 7.53
CA ILE A 451 -1.53 24.41 8.86
C ILE A 451 -0.67 25.36 9.71
N ALA A 452 0.63 25.40 9.45
CA ALA A 452 1.56 26.33 10.07
C ALA A 452 2.71 26.62 9.11
N SER A 453 3.25 27.83 9.13
CA SER A 453 4.43 28.23 8.37
C SER A 453 5.30 29.16 9.19
N ASP A 454 6.62 28.95 9.13
CA ASP A 454 7.62 29.86 9.65
C ASP A 454 8.13 30.72 8.50
N THR A 455 8.23 32.03 8.73
CA THR A 455 8.78 32.99 7.77
C THR A 455 10.05 33.62 8.33
N ASN A 456 11.02 33.91 7.46
CA ASN A 456 12.22 34.67 7.82
C ASN A 456 11.86 36.18 7.99
N GLU A 457 12.86 36.98 8.36
CA GLU A 457 12.70 38.42 8.54
C GLU A 457 12.27 39.14 7.25
N ASP A 458 12.58 38.58 6.08
CA ASP A 458 12.23 39.08 4.76
C ASP A 458 10.81 38.65 4.31
N GLY A 459 10.08 37.88 5.13
CA GLY A 459 8.72 37.40 4.82
C GLY A 459 8.66 36.17 3.93
N GLU A 460 9.80 35.55 3.60
CA GLU A 460 9.83 34.31 2.83
C GLU A 460 9.56 33.09 3.70
N MET A 461 8.82 32.14 3.18
CA MET A 461 8.47 30.91 3.89
C MET A 461 9.69 29.99 4.01
N VAL A 462 10.19 29.81 5.21
CA VAL A 462 11.35 28.95 5.51
C VAL A 462 10.93 27.50 5.75
N SER A 463 9.81 27.29 6.45
CA SER A 463 9.27 25.95 6.69
C SER A 463 7.73 25.97 6.70
N SER A 464 7.11 24.83 6.39
CA SER A 464 5.66 24.69 6.47
C SER A 464 5.27 23.33 7.02
N THR A 465 4.28 23.32 7.90
CA THR A 465 3.66 22.09 8.40
C THR A 465 2.36 21.86 7.64
N LYS A 466 2.22 20.70 7.03
CA LYS A 466 1.02 20.30 6.26
C LYS A 466 0.04 19.52 7.13
N GLY A 467 -1.21 19.42 6.67
CA GLY A 467 -2.28 18.63 7.29
C GLY A 467 -1.92 17.17 7.51
N MET A 468 -1.03 16.60 6.71
CA MET A 468 -0.46 15.26 6.90
C MET A 468 0.08 15.06 8.33
N ALA A 469 0.64 16.10 8.96
CA ALA A 469 1.16 16.03 10.33
C ALA A 469 0.07 15.87 11.42
N LYS A 470 -1.22 16.06 11.09
CA LYS A 470 -2.35 15.80 11.98
C LYS A 470 -2.87 14.36 11.93
N ILE A 471 -2.40 13.55 10.99
CA ILE A 471 -2.78 12.14 10.90
C ILE A 471 -1.96 11.37 11.95
N LEU A 472 -2.64 10.76 12.91
CA LEU A 472 -2.04 10.03 14.04
C LEU A 472 -2.08 8.51 13.87
N ASP A 473 -2.68 8.01 12.79
CA ASP A 473 -2.71 6.58 12.46
C ASP A 473 -1.52 6.21 11.55
N PRO A 474 -0.53 5.44 12.05
CA PRO A 474 0.60 5.01 11.23
C PRO A 474 0.19 4.13 10.05
N MET A 475 -0.95 3.42 10.16
CA MET A 475 -1.40 2.51 9.10
C MET A 475 -2.20 3.23 8.02
N LEU A 476 -2.91 4.31 8.33
CA LEU A 476 -3.46 5.19 7.31
C LEU A 476 -2.33 5.85 6.50
N LEU A 477 -1.28 6.30 7.18
CA LEU A 477 -0.09 6.84 6.52
C LEU A 477 0.59 5.78 5.64
N GLU A 478 0.65 4.52 6.09
CA GLU A 478 1.20 3.42 5.29
C GLU A 478 0.36 3.16 4.03
N GLU A 479 -0.97 3.13 4.14
CA GLU A 479 -1.84 3.02 2.98
C GLU A 479 -1.67 4.22 2.02
N MET A 480 -1.52 5.44 2.54
CA MET A 480 -1.23 6.63 1.73
C MET A 480 0.11 6.53 1.00
N ILE A 481 1.17 6.01 1.65
CA ILE A 481 2.48 5.78 1.02
C ILE A 481 2.38 4.79 -0.14
N GLN A 482 1.55 3.77 0.02
CA GLN A 482 1.43 2.67 -0.93
C GLN A 482 0.26 2.82 -1.89
N TYR A 483 -0.50 3.91 -1.78
CA TYR A 483 -1.72 4.12 -2.56
C TYR A 483 -1.52 3.97 -4.06
N ASN A 484 -2.43 3.25 -4.68
CA ASN A 484 -2.60 3.11 -6.12
C ASN A 484 -4.07 2.84 -6.44
N GLU A 485 -4.51 3.12 -7.66
CA GLU A 485 -5.94 3.01 -8.04
C GLU A 485 -6.51 1.58 -8.04
N SER A 486 -5.68 0.56 -8.12
CA SER A 486 -6.09 -0.84 -8.24
C SER A 486 -5.98 -1.63 -6.94
N GLY A 487 -5.36 -1.05 -5.91
CA GLY A 487 -5.20 -1.68 -4.61
C GLY A 487 -6.45 -1.61 -3.74
N ASN A 488 -6.43 -2.37 -2.64
CA ASN A 488 -7.46 -2.31 -1.61
C ASN A 488 -6.95 -1.47 -0.44
N PHE A 489 -7.56 -0.30 -0.23
CA PHE A 489 -7.15 0.71 0.73
C PHE A 489 -8.34 1.12 1.62
N ASP A 490 -8.81 0.17 2.43
CA ASP A 490 -10.04 0.31 3.23
C ASP A 490 -9.96 1.50 4.23
N ARG A 491 -8.76 1.80 4.76
CA ARG A 491 -8.56 2.95 5.66
C ARG A 491 -8.68 4.28 4.93
N ILE A 492 -8.08 4.39 3.75
CA ILE A 492 -8.21 5.58 2.90
C ILE A 492 -9.67 5.82 2.56
N ILE A 493 -10.41 4.77 2.17
CA ILE A 493 -11.83 4.88 1.81
C ILE A 493 -12.64 5.43 2.99
N ALA A 494 -12.49 4.88 4.17
CA ALA A 494 -13.21 5.38 5.34
C ALA A 494 -12.78 6.81 5.72
N ALA A 495 -11.48 7.13 5.65
CA ALA A 495 -10.97 8.46 5.95
C ALA A 495 -11.51 9.52 4.97
N GLU A 496 -11.54 9.24 3.66
CA GLU A 496 -12.05 10.17 2.66
C GLU A 496 -13.56 10.40 2.75
N LEU A 497 -14.34 9.38 3.17
CA LEU A 497 -15.77 9.55 3.47
C LEU A 497 -15.98 10.52 4.64
N ALA A 498 -15.19 10.39 5.71
CA ALA A 498 -15.26 11.31 6.85
C ALA A 498 -14.91 12.74 6.45
N ILE A 499 -13.79 12.95 5.72
CA ILE A 499 -13.37 14.28 5.26
C ILE A 499 -14.35 14.85 4.24
N GLY A 500 -14.82 14.03 3.28
CA GLY A 500 -15.80 14.46 2.27
C GLY A 500 -17.10 14.96 2.91
N LEU A 501 -17.59 14.27 3.95
CA LEU A 501 -18.74 14.71 4.73
C LEU A 501 -18.39 16.00 5.49
N ALA A 502 -17.27 16.05 6.21
CA ALA A 502 -16.86 17.20 7.02
C ALA A 502 -16.77 18.50 6.21
N MET A 503 -16.24 18.45 4.98
CA MET A 503 -16.06 19.61 4.11
C MET A 503 -17.37 20.17 3.56
N LYS A 504 -18.43 19.36 3.52
CA LYS A 504 -19.74 19.73 2.98
C LYS A 504 -20.76 20.11 4.04
N LEU A 505 -20.43 19.90 5.31
CA LEU A 505 -21.29 20.32 6.41
C LEU A 505 -21.04 21.79 6.79
N ASP A 506 -22.11 22.46 7.18
CA ASP A 506 -22.00 23.82 7.72
C ASP A 506 -21.13 23.85 8.98
N PRO A 507 -20.46 24.98 9.27
CA PRO A 507 -19.73 25.17 10.51
C PRO A 507 -20.61 24.88 11.72
N ILE A 508 -20.04 24.23 12.76
CA ILE A 508 -20.77 23.95 13.97
C ILE A 508 -20.89 25.22 14.79
N MET A 509 -22.12 25.60 15.03
CA MET A 509 -22.48 26.63 15.99
C MET A 509 -22.95 25.92 17.26
N GLY A 510 -22.21 26.04 18.37
CA GLY A 510 -22.65 25.50 19.67
C GLY A 510 -23.98 26.15 20.08
N LYS A 511 -24.75 25.47 20.95
CA LYS A 511 -25.85 26.11 21.65
C LYS A 511 -25.28 27.16 22.60
N VAL A 512 -25.20 28.37 22.14
CA VAL A 512 -24.79 29.52 22.90
C VAL A 512 -26.07 30.28 23.29
N GLY A 513 -26.11 30.87 24.46
CA GLY A 513 -27.22 31.74 24.83
C GLY A 513 -27.44 32.82 23.77
N ALA A 514 -28.63 33.34 23.62
CA ALA A 514 -29.03 34.25 22.53
C ALA A 514 -28.09 35.45 22.29
N GLU A 515 -27.36 35.91 23.33
CA GLU A 515 -26.38 37.00 23.23
C GLU A 515 -25.07 36.57 22.55
N ASP A 516 -24.65 35.31 22.71
CA ASP A 516 -23.43 34.79 22.07
C ASP A 516 -23.71 34.41 20.63
N ASP A 517 -24.94 34.00 20.28
CA ASP A 517 -25.37 33.74 18.89
C ASP A 517 -25.25 35.00 18.02
N ILE A 518 -25.54 36.18 18.56
CA ILE A 518 -25.40 37.46 17.86
C ILE A 518 -23.91 37.75 17.60
N ARG A 519 -23.02 37.47 18.56
CA ARG A 519 -21.59 37.67 18.43
C ARG A 519 -20.97 36.68 17.42
N LEU A 520 -21.36 35.41 17.48
CA LEU A 520 -20.91 34.40 16.55
C LEU A 520 -21.44 34.65 15.13
N THR A 521 -22.68 35.07 14.97
CA THR A 521 -23.25 35.44 13.67
C THR A 521 -22.58 36.71 13.12
N ALA A 522 -22.25 37.68 13.96
CA ALA A 522 -21.48 38.87 13.57
C ALA A 522 -20.04 38.53 13.20
N MET A 523 -19.40 37.61 13.93
CA MET A 523 -18.07 37.05 13.57
C MET A 523 -18.13 36.28 12.26
N HIS A 524 -19.19 35.53 11.96
CA HIS A 524 -19.37 34.79 10.72
C HIS A 524 -19.63 35.71 9.52
N LYS A 525 -20.47 36.75 9.68
CA LYS A 525 -20.70 37.74 8.61
C LYS A 525 -19.45 38.54 8.25
N ASN A 526 -18.59 38.82 9.23
CA ASN A 526 -17.28 39.44 8.96
C ASN A 526 -16.18 38.45 8.51
N LYS A 527 -16.41 37.15 8.60
CA LYS A 527 -15.40 36.12 8.46
C LYS A 527 -15.40 35.36 7.14
N LYS A 528 -16.42 35.47 6.29
CA LYS A 528 -16.29 34.88 4.93
C LYS A 528 -15.04 35.39 4.18
N ASN A 529 -14.45 36.51 4.64
CA ASN A 529 -13.24 37.09 4.03
C ASN A 529 -12.05 37.32 4.99
N LYS A 530 -12.16 37.07 6.30
CA LYS A 530 -11.08 37.42 7.24
C LYS A 530 -10.60 36.30 8.17
N LEU A 531 -11.31 35.20 8.31
CA LEU A 531 -10.88 34.13 9.20
C LEU A 531 -9.76 33.28 8.60
N PHE A 532 -9.77 33.08 7.29
CA PHE A 532 -8.65 32.44 6.62
C PHE A 532 -7.39 33.30 6.54
N THR A 533 -7.54 34.63 6.58
CA THR A 533 -6.39 35.56 6.59
C THR A 533 -5.93 35.93 8.01
N LYS A 534 -6.81 35.87 9.03
CA LYS A 534 -6.43 36.20 10.42
C LYS A 534 -6.04 35.02 11.28
N SER A 535 -6.39 33.78 10.94
CA SER A 535 -5.75 32.62 11.58
C SER A 535 -4.25 32.58 11.26
N ARG A 536 -3.84 33.15 10.13
CA ARG A 536 -2.42 33.43 9.84
C ARG A 536 -1.80 34.46 10.81
N GLY A 537 -2.58 35.42 11.32
CA GLY A 537 -2.08 36.48 12.19
C GLY A 537 -2.15 36.18 13.69
N VAL A 538 -3.01 35.25 14.14
CA VAL A 538 -3.13 34.90 15.55
C VAL A 538 -2.10 33.85 15.97
N PHE A 539 -1.62 33.04 15.04
CA PHE A 539 -0.57 32.06 15.33
C PHE A 539 0.85 32.50 14.92
N GLY A 540 0.99 33.59 14.16
CA GLY A 540 2.29 33.99 13.57
C GLY A 540 2.91 35.26 14.14
N SER A 541 2.26 36.11 14.91
CA SER A 541 2.87 37.40 15.27
C SER A 541 2.56 37.95 16.68
N SER A 542 2.10 37.18 17.63
CA SER A 542 2.02 37.67 19.01
C SER A 542 2.81 36.79 19.97
N LYS A 543 4.14 36.83 19.82
CA LYS A 543 5.02 36.42 20.91
C LYS A 543 5.06 37.44 22.08
N HIS A 544 4.38 38.57 21.98
CA HIS A 544 4.36 39.55 23.05
C HIS A 544 3.02 40.28 23.09
N LYS A 545 2.11 39.84 23.91
CA LYS A 545 1.06 40.62 24.64
C LYS A 545 -0.18 39.81 24.93
N ILE A 546 -0.06 38.73 25.66
CA ILE A 546 -1.12 38.21 26.52
C ILE A 546 -0.42 37.57 27.72
N PHE A 547 0.16 38.39 28.56
CA PHE A 547 0.38 38.20 30.00
C PHE A 547 0.89 39.53 30.55
N SER A 548 -0.03 40.36 30.96
CA SER A 548 0.06 41.28 32.07
C SER A 548 -1.39 41.57 32.52
#